data_caaf78deb0fef7abccc97c465d0390c7
#
_entry.id   caaf78deb0fef7abccc97c465d0390c7
#
_cell.length_a   1.000
_cell.length_b   1.000
_cell.length_c   1.000
_cell.angle_alpha   90.00
_cell.angle_beta   90.00
_cell.angle_gamma   90.00
#
_symmetry.space_group_name_H-M   'P 1'
#
loop_
_entity.id
_entity.type
_entity.pdbx_description
1 polymer ?
#
loop_
_entity_poly.entity_id
_entity_poly.type
_entity_poly.pdbx_seq_one_letter_code
_entity_poly.pdbx_strand_id
1 'polypeptide(L)'
;TTIIAALLHDVGQFIPHSEAADMLDEHGASVGRRSHDKLGAEYLRSHGWPESVYKLVGAHVEAKRYLAMDQEYEQSLSRASQASLRAQGGKFTQEQKAAFEQDPLWSEKVRLRTYDDRSKVVGLQVPDLSAYRSMAEDILRSEGTLRERL
;
A
#
# COMPACT_ATOMS: atom_id res chain seq x y z
N THR A 1 6.24 -2.83 12.20
CA THR A 1 5.40 -1.82 11.48
C THR A 1 5.17 -2.23 10.03
N THR A 2 6.22 -2.39 9.20
CA THR A 2 6.09 -2.65 7.75
C THR A 2 5.29 -3.92 7.42
N ILE A 3 5.41 -4.99 8.21
CA ILE A 3 4.63 -6.23 8.02
C ILE A 3 3.13 -5.96 8.20
N ILE A 4 2.74 -5.27 9.27
CA ILE A 4 1.34 -4.92 9.53
C ILE A 4 0.81 -3.98 8.45
N ALA A 5 1.60 -2.98 8.04
CA ALA A 5 1.22 -2.12 6.93
C ALA A 5 1.03 -2.90 5.61
N ALA A 6 1.87 -3.93 5.36
CA ALA A 6 1.72 -4.79 4.19
C ALA A 6 0.46 -5.68 4.27
N LEU A 7 0.07 -6.18 5.44
CA LEU A 7 -1.19 -6.91 5.62
C LEU A 7 -2.43 -6.03 5.40
N LEU A 8 -2.32 -4.73 5.67
CA LEU A 8 -3.43 -3.78 5.60
C LEU A 8 -3.42 -2.90 4.35
N HIS A 9 -2.43 -3.06 3.44
CA HIS A 9 -2.19 -2.11 2.34
C HIS A 9 -3.40 -1.92 1.43
N ASP A 10 -4.18 -2.96 1.21
CA ASP A 10 -5.35 -2.97 0.33
C ASP A 10 -6.70 -2.79 1.07
N VAL A 11 -6.70 -2.43 2.37
CA VAL A 11 -7.94 -2.22 3.13
C VAL A 11 -8.87 -1.20 2.47
N GLY A 12 -8.35 -0.23 1.75
CA GLY A 12 -9.13 0.74 0.98
C GLY A 12 -9.91 0.16 -0.20
N GLN A 13 -9.61 -1.06 -0.64
CA GLN A 13 -10.40 -1.76 -1.66
C GLN A 13 -11.80 -2.16 -1.13
N PHE A 14 -11.96 -2.26 0.18
CA PHE A 14 -13.23 -2.61 0.84
C PHE A 14 -14.15 -1.40 1.08
N ILE A 15 -13.70 -0.18 0.80
CA ILE A 15 -14.54 1.02 0.90
C ILE A 15 -15.71 0.92 -0.08
N PRO A 16 -16.96 1.21 0.33
CA PRO A 16 -18.16 1.06 -0.50
C PRO A 16 -18.09 1.86 -1.81
N HIS A 17 -18.74 1.36 -2.87
CA HIS A 17 -18.82 2.06 -4.17
C HIS A 17 -19.51 3.43 -4.09
N SER A 18 -20.38 3.62 -3.10
CA SER A 18 -21.02 4.91 -2.83
C SER A 18 -20.02 6.00 -2.39
N GLU A 19 -18.86 5.60 -1.86
CA GLU A 19 -17.84 6.52 -1.34
C GLU A 19 -16.65 6.66 -2.27
N ALA A 20 -16.38 5.67 -3.12
CA ALA A 20 -15.28 5.73 -4.08
C ALA A 20 -15.59 4.92 -5.34
N ALA A 21 -15.38 5.54 -6.51
CA ALA A 21 -15.54 4.89 -7.80
C ALA A 21 -14.37 3.94 -8.10
N ASP A 22 -14.61 2.98 -8.99
CA ASP A 22 -13.54 2.15 -9.53
C ASP A 22 -12.68 2.90 -10.56
N MET A 23 -11.43 2.48 -10.68
CA MET A 23 -10.61 2.75 -11.85
C MET A 23 -10.96 1.73 -12.92
N LEU A 24 -11.07 2.18 -14.15
CA LEU A 24 -11.32 1.32 -15.28
C LEU A 24 -10.10 1.25 -16.19
N ASP A 25 -9.87 0.09 -16.79
CA ASP A 25 -8.90 -0.07 -17.86
C ASP A 25 -9.44 0.45 -19.21
N GLU A 26 -8.67 0.29 -20.27
CA GLU A 26 -9.03 0.70 -21.65
C GLU A 26 -10.25 -0.05 -22.23
N HIS A 27 -10.62 -1.18 -21.63
CA HIS A 27 -11.78 -2.00 -22.00
C HIS A 27 -12.99 -1.77 -21.10
N GLY A 28 -12.90 -0.85 -20.11
CA GLY A 28 -13.94 -0.56 -19.14
C GLY A 28 -14.06 -1.57 -18.01
N ALA A 29 -13.10 -2.48 -17.85
CA ALA A 29 -13.05 -3.40 -16.73
C ALA A 29 -12.45 -2.74 -15.49
N SER A 30 -13.01 -3.03 -14.31
CA SER A 30 -12.47 -2.53 -13.05
C SER A 30 -11.07 -3.07 -12.78
N VAL A 31 -10.14 -2.17 -12.45
CA VAL A 31 -8.76 -2.48 -12.03
C VAL A 31 -8.51 -2.06 -10.57
N GLY A 32 -9.59 -1.95 -9.81
CA GLY A 32 -9.58 -1.65 -8.39
C GLY A 32 -10.16 -0.28 -8.05
N ARG A 33 -10.32 -0.04 -6.75
CA ARG A 33 -10.90 1.19 -6.21
C ARG A 33 -9.95 2.38 -6.45
N ARG A 34 -10.49 3.49 -6.97
CA ARG A 34 -9.73 4.73 -7.15
C ARG A 34 -9.20 5.22 -5.81
N SER A 35 -7.91 5.54 -5.76
CA SER A 35 -7.23 6.07 -4.57
C SER A 35 -7.36 5.17 -3.33
N HIS A 36 -7.49 3.83 -3.51
CA HIS A 36 -7.63 2.88 -2.40
C HIS A 36 -6.48 2.98 -1.38
N ASP A 37 -5.28 3.36 -1.82
CA ASP A 37 -4.13 3.63 -0.97
C ASP A 37 -4.41 4.79 0.01
N LYS A 38 -4.92 5.90 -0.48
CA LYS A 38 -5.25 7.09 0.34
C LYS A 38 -6.48 6.82 1.21
N LEU A 39 -7.50 6.17 0.67
CA LEU A 39 -8.70 5.76 1.40
C LEU A 39 -8.36 4.79 2.53
N GLY A 40 -7.51 3.80 2.25
CA GLY A 40 -7.03 2.85 3.26
C GLY A 40 -6.24 3.54 4.37
N ALA A 41 -5.36 4.48 4.01
CA ALA A 41 -4.60 5.26 4.98
C ALA A 41 -5.53 6.10 5.89
N GLU A 42 -6.53 6.76 5.32
CA GLU A 42 -7.51 7.56 6.07
C GLU A 42 -8.37 6.69 6.99
N TYR A 43 -8.83 5.53 6.49
CA TYR A 43 -9.55 4.55 7.28
C TYR A 43 -8.73 4.11 8.50
N LEU A 44 -7.46 3.74 8.30
CA LEU A 44 -6.58 3.33 9.38
C LEU A 44 -6.30 4.47 10.36
N ARG A 45 -6.08 5.69 9.86
CA ARG A 45 -5.89 6.88 10.69
C ARG A 45 -7.10 7.14 11.59
N SER A 46 -8.31 7.06 11.05
CA SER A 46 -9.57 7.28 11.80
C SER A 46 -9.85 6.18 12.83
N HIS A 47 -9.26 4.98 12.65
CA HIS A 47 -9.36 3.86 13.58
C HIS A 47 -8.17 3.77 14.55
N GLY A 48 -7.39 4.84 14.70
CA GLY A 48 -6.36 4.96 15.71
C GLY A 48 -5.04 4.26 15.39
N TRP A 49 -4.85 3.81 14.14
CA TRP A 49 -3.56 3.25 13.73
C TRP A 49 -2.48 4.34 13.72
N PRO A 50 -1.24 4.02 14.08
CA PRO A 50 -0.17 4.99 14.15
C PRO A 50 0.27 5.49 12.77
N GLU A 51 0.87 6.66 12.77
CA GLU A 51 1.35 7.34 11.57
C GLU A 51 2.30 6.49 10.74
N SER A 52 3.16 5.74 11.40
CA SER A 52 4.10 4.80 10.78
C SER A 52 3.41 3.69 9.96
N VAL A 53 2.16 3.31 10.29
CA VAL A 53 1.39 2.31 9.55
C VAL A 53 0.61 2.95 8.42
N TYR A 54 -0.23 3.96 8.69
CA TYR A 54 -1.10 4.51 7.66
C TYR A 54 -0.32 5.28 6.56
N LYS A 55 0.82 5.89 6.87
CA LYS A 55 1.69 6.48 5.85
C LYS A 55 2.27 5.45 4.88
N LEU A 56 2.65 4.29 5.37
CA LEU A 56 3.14 3.20 4.52
C LEU A 56 2.00 2.67 3.63
N VAL A 57 0.82 2.44 4.20
CA VAL A 57 -0.37 2.04 3.43
C VAL A 57 -0.70 3.06 2.35
N GLY A 58 -0.73 4.36 2.69
CA GLY A 58 -1.02 5.44 1.75
C GLY A 58 0.00 5.63 0.64
N ALA A 59 1.15 4.97 0.72
CA ALA A 59 2.24 5.14 -0.23
C ALA A 59 2.53 3.90 -1.10
N HIS A 60 1.79 2.79 -0.94
CA HIS A 60 2.13 1.56 -1.66
C HIS A 60 1.93 1.67 -3.19
N VAL A 61 0.99 2.52 -3.66
CA VAL A 61 0.84 2.85 -5.08
C VAL A 61 2.02 3.68 -5.58
N GLU A 62 2.47 4.66 -4.81
CA GLU A 62 3.66 5.46 -5.13
C GLU A 62 4.91 4.59 -5.22
N ALA A 63 5.08 3.64 -4.28
CA ALA A 63 6.18 2.68 -4.30
C ALA A 63 6.16 1.79 -5.55
N LYS A 64 4.98 1.34 -6.01
CA LYS A 64 4.84 0.62 -7.28
C LYS A 64 5.28 1.48 -8.46
N ARG A 65 4.84 2.74 -8.52
CA ARG A 65 5.17 3.69 -9.59
C ARG A 65 6.67 4.01 -9.62
N TYR A 66 7.28 4.11 -8.44
CA TYR A 66 8.72 4.29 -8.27
C TYR A 66 9.50 3.10 -8.81
N LEU A 67 9.15 1.88 -8.36
CA LEU A 67 9.84 0.66 -8.81
C LEU A 67 9.66 0.41 -10.31
N ALA A 68 8.51 0.78 -10.87
CA ALA A 68 8.23 0.64 -12.31
C ALA A 68 9.09 1.57 -13.21
N MET A 69 9.92 2.44 -12.65
CA MET A 69 10.97 3.13 -13.40
C MET A 69 12.05 2.17 -13.89
N ASP A 70 12.26 1.07 -13.18
CA ASP A 70 13.06 -0.06 -13.65
C ASP A 70 12.23 -0.90 -14.64
N GLN A 71 12.78 -1.13 -15.83
CA GLN A 71 12.08 -1.83 -16.90
C GLN A 71 11.87 -3.31 -16.60
N GLU A 72 12.81 -3.97 -15.92
CA GLU A 72 12.68 -5.37 -15.55
C GLU A 72 11.57 -5.56 -14.52
N TYR A 73 11.51 -4.67 -13.53
CA TYR A 73 10.42 -4.67 -12.57
C TYR A 73 9.07 -4.41 -13.25
N GLU A 74 8.95 -3.41 -14.12
CA GLU A 74 7.71 -3.09 -14.84
C GLU A 74 7.20 -4.31 -15.63
N GLN A 75 8.09 -5.01 -16.31
CA GLN A 75 7.77 -6.22 -17.08
C GLN A 75 7.40 -7.42 -16.21
N SER A 76 7.92 -7.50 -14.99
CA SER A 76 7.63 -8.58 -14.03
C SER A 76 6.23 -8.46 -13.39
N LEU A 77 5.60 -7.28 -13.46
CA LEU A 77 4.27 -7.05 -12.90
C LEU A 77 3.21 -7.95 -13.54
N SER A 78 2.28 -8.46 -12.74
CA SER A 78 1.09 -9.16 -13.26
C SER A 78 0.28 -8.25 -14.19
N ARG A 79 -0.53 -8.84 -15.08
CA ARG A 79 -1.41 -8.08 -15.99
C ARG A 79 -2.31 -7.09 -15.24
N ALA A 80 -2.88 -7.50 -14.10
CA ALA A 80 -3.70 -6.65 -13.25
C ALA A 80 -2.90 -5.47 -12.67
N SER A 81 -1.67 -5.74 -12.21
CA SER A 81 -0.77 -4.70 -11.68
C SER A 81 -0.31 -3.72 -12.77
N GLN A 82 -0.07 -4.19 -13.99
CA GLN A 82 0.24 -3.32 -15.13
C GLN A 82 -0.95 -2.44 -15.52
N ALA A 83 -2.17 -3.01 -15.57
CA ALA A 83 -3.38 -2.25 -15.88
C ALA A 83 -3.64 -1.17 -14.81
N SER A 84 -3.56 -1.52 -13.53
CA SER A 84 -3.72 -0.56 -12.44
C SER A 84 -2.59 0.48 -12.41
N LEU A 85 -1.35 0.13 -12.77
CA LEU A 85 -0.25 1.09 -12.89
C LEU A 85 -0.58 2.19 -13.93
N ARG A 86 -1.08 1.80 -15.11
CA ARG A 86 -1.49 2.77 -16.14
C ARG A 86 -2.61 3.69 -15.63
N ALA A 87 -3.65 3.12 -15.02
CA ALA A 87 -4.77 3.88 -14.45
C ALA A 87 -4.36 4.81 -13.29
N GLN A 88 -3.26 4.50 -12.59
CA GLN A 88 -2.70 5.28 -11.49
C GLN A 88 -1.68 6.35 -11.93
N GLY A 89 -1.53 6.59 -13.23
CA GLY A 89 -0.64 7.61 -13.77
C GLY A 89 0.73 7.12 -14.21
N GLY A 90 0.91 5.80 -14.35
CA GLY A 90 2.15 5.20 -14.85
C GLY A 90 3.33 5.31 -13.88
N LYS A 91 4.52 5.04 -14.38
CA LYS A 91 5.76 5.17 -13.61
C LYS A 91 6.09 6.62 -13.25
N PHE A 92 6.93 6.81 -12.26
CA PHE A 92 7.35 8.14 -11.83
C PHE A 92 8.18 8.88 -12.91
N THR A 93 8.10 10.23 -12.86
CA THR A 93 9.11 11.09 -13.47
C THR A 93 10.36 11.16 -12.61
N GLN A 94 11.45 11.75 -13.13
CA GLN A 94 12.69 11.93 -12.36
C GLN A 94 12.48 12.87 -11.15
N GLU A 95 11.63 13.88 -11.29
CA GLU A 95 11.28 14.80 -10.21
C GLU A 95 10.49 14.10 -9.11
N GLN A 96 9.52 13.25 -9.49
CA GLN A 96 8.74 12.44 -8.54
C GLN A 96 9.62 11.44 -7.80
N LYS A 97 10.59 10.82 -8.50
CA LYS A 97 11.60 9.94 -7.91
C LYS A 97 12.41 10.69 -6.85
N ALA A 98 12.97 11.84 -7.21
CA ALA A 98 13.81 12.62 -6.30
C ALA A 98 13.03 13.04 -5.04
N ALA A 99 11.76 13.47 -5.19
CA ALA A 99 10.91 13.81 -4.06
C ALA A 99 10.59 12.59 -3.17
N PHE A 100 10.33 11.43 -3.77
CA PHE A 100 10.05 10.19 -3.05
C PHE A 100 11.25 9.70 -2.23
N GLU A 101 12.47 9.79 -2.78
CA GLU A 101 13.71 9.39 -2.13
C GLU A 101 14.13 10.33 -0.98
N GLN A 102 13.57 11.53 -0.90
CA GLN A 102 13.77 12.45 0.24
C GLN A 102 12.88 12.11 1.44
N ASP A 103 11.84 11.29 1.27
CA ASP A 103 10.99 10.87 2.38
C ASP A 103 11.76 9.90 3.30
N PRO A 104 11.84 10.17 4.62
CA PRO A 104 12.55 9.28 5.55
C PRO A 104 12.07 7.83 5.53
N LEU A 105 10.82 7.59 5.10
CA LEU A 105 10.20 6.27 5.03
C LEU A 105 10.30 5.62 3.64
N TRP A 106 11.04 6.21 2.69
CA TRP A 106 11.05 5.70 1.31
C TRP A 106 11.48 4.23 1.21
N SER A 107 12.45 3.80 2.00
CA SER A 107 12.93 2.42 2.00
C SER A 107 11.88 1.44 2.53
N GLU A 108 11.12 1.83 3.56
CA GLU A 108 10.02 1.05 4.12
C GLU A 108 8.84 0.97 3.15
N LYS A 109 8.55 2.04 2.43
CA LYS A 109 7.53 2.08 1.37
C LYS A 109 7.87 1.09 0.25
N VAL A 110 9.13 1.09 -0.21
CA VAL A 110 9.63 0.12 -1.20
C VAL A 110 9.58 -1.31 -0.64
N ARG A 111 9.98 -1.51 0.61
CA ARG A 111 9.93 -2.83 1.27
C ARG A 111 8.51 -3.36 1.37
N LEU A 112 7.53 -2.52 1.73
CA LEU A 112 6.12 -2.90 1.75
C LEU A 112 5.69 -3.39 0.38
N ARG A 113 6.02 -2.66 -0.68
CA ARG A 113 5.67 -3.05 -2.05
C ARG A 113 6.33 -4.38 -2.45
N THR A 114 7.55 -4.63 -2.03
CA THR A 114 8.23 -5.91 -2.25
C THR A 114 7.48 -7.08 -1.56
N TYR A 115 6.92 -6.86 -0.37
CA TYR A 115 6.10 -7.86 0.31
C TYR A 115 4.80 -8.14 -0.46
N ASP A 116 4.10 -7.10 -0.94
CA ASP A 116 2.92 -7.26 -1.78
C ASP A 116 3.23 -8.09 -3.04
N ASP A 117 4.28 -7.77 -3.77
CA ASP A 117 4.64 -8.50 -4.99
C ASP A 117 4.99 -9.97 -4.71
N ARG A 118 5.72 -10.24 -3.63
CA ARG A 118 6.08 -11.61 -3.23
C ARG A 118 4.92 -12.41 -2.66
N SER A 119 3.85 -11.79 -2.22
CA SER A 119 2.66 -12.48 -1.69
C SER A 119 1.81 -13.13 -2.79
N LYS A 120 2.03 -12.78 -4.05
CA LYS A 120 1.21 -13.21 -5.21
C LYS A 120 1.60 -14.60 -5.75
N VAL A 121 1.98 -15.50 -4.88
CA VAL A 121 2.34 -16.89 -5.23
C VAL A 121 1.14 -17.79 -4.98
N VAL A 122 0.61 -18.39 -6.04
CA VAL A 122 -0.54 -19.30 -5.93
C VAL A 122 -0.18 -20.53 -5.08
N GLY A 123 -1.02 -20.84 -4.10
CA GLY A 123 -0.83 -22.00 -3.22
C GLY A 123 0.24 -21.84 -2.13
N LEU A 124 0.80 -20.63 -1.98
CA LEU A 124 1.74 -20.35 -0.90
C LEU A 124 1.07 -20.58 0.46
N GLN A 125 1.67 -21.46 1.27
CA GLN A 125 1.24 -21.68 2.65
C GLN A 125 1.75 -20.52 3.51
N VAL A 126 0.83 -19.78 4.11
CA VAL A 126 1.14 -18.62 4.97
C VAL A 126 0.47 -18.79 6.33
N PRO A 127 1.00 -18.18 7.39
CA PRO A 127 0.33 -18.15 8.68
C PRO A 127 -1.05 -17.49 8.59
N ASP A 128 -1.97 -17.93 9.43
CA ASP A 128 -3.27 -17.26 9.60
C ASP A 128 -3.10 -15.83 10.12
N LEU A 129 -4.05 -14.94 9.81
CA LEU A 129 -4.02 -13.55 10.28
C LEU A 129 -3.92 -13.44 11.81
N SER A 130 -4.45 -14.38 12.54
CA SER A 130 -4.34 -14.43 14.01
C SER A 130 -2.91 -14.49 14.51
N ALA A 131 -1.97 -15.03 13.73
CA ALA A 131 -0.55 -15.06 14.07
C ALA A 131 0.08 -13.65 14.17
N TYR A 132 -0.54 -12.66 13.56
CA TYR A 132 -0.05 -11.27 13.56
C TYR A 132 -0.76 -10.38 14.59
N ARG A 133 -1.72 -10.92 15.36
CA ARG A 133 -2.52 -10.17 16.33
C ARG A 133 -1.66 -9.47 17.37
N SER A 134 -0.76 -10.19 18.05
CA SER A 134 0.09 -9.58 19.07
C SER A 134 0.97 -8.46 18.52
N MET A 135 1.51 -8.64 17.33
CA MET A 135 2.30 -7.59 16.65
C MET A 135 1.46 -6.33 16.38
N ALA A 136 0.21 -6.49 15.96
CA ALA A 136 -0.72 -5.39 15.72
C ALA A 136 -1.05 -4.66 17.02
N GLU A 137 -1.37 -5.41 18.10
CA GLU A 137 -1.66 -4.86 19.41
C GLU A 137 -0.47 -4.12 20.02
N ASP A 138 0.75 -4.62 19.85
CA ASP A 138 1.97 -3.97 20.35
C ASP A 138 2.22 -2.65 19.64
N ILE A 139 1.99 -2.59 18.32
CA ILE A 139 2.10 -1.36 17.54
C ILE A 139 1.06 -0.33 18.00
N LEU A 140 -0.19 -0.73 18.20
CA LEU A 140 -1.24 0.15 18.70
C LEU A 140 -0.96 0.69 20.11
N ARG A 141 -0.40 -0.14 21.00
CA ARG A 141 -0.05 0.27 22.37
C ARG A 141 1.16 1.19 22.41
N SER A 142 2.21 0.90 21.64
CA SER A 142 3.48 1.64 21.69
C SER A 142 3.35 3.10 21.28
N GLU A 143 2.47 3.40 20.31
CA GLU A 143 2.24 4.78 19.85
C GLU A 143 1.01 5.43 20.50
N GLY A 144 0.06 4.65 21.06
CA GLY A 144 -1.02 5.15 21.93
C GLY A 144 -0.48 5.79 23.23
N THR A 145 0.49 5.15 23.85
CA THR A 145 1.15 5.64 25.05
C THR A 145 1.95 6.95 24.83
N LEU A 146 2.41 7.19 23.60
CA LEU A 146 3.06 8.45 23.23
C LEU A 146 2.06 9.62 23.09
N ARG A 147 0.81 9.35 22.65
CA ARG A 147 -0.25 10.37 22.54
C ARG A 147 -0.80 10.82 23.90
N GLU A 148 -0.77 9.96 24.94
CA GLU A 148 -1.20 10.31 26.30
C GLU A 148 -0.16 11.10 27.09
N ARG A 149 1.08 11.26 26.56
CA ARG A 149 2.20 11.98 27.19
C ARG A 149 2.49 13.36 26.60
N LEU A 150 1.74 13.78 25.59
CA LEU A 150 1.81 15.12 24.95
C LEU A 150 0.53 15.91 25.20
#